data_1cc7729708bbf91ea004bcf92d7674dc
#
_entry.id   1cc7729708bbf91ea004bcf92d7674dc
#
_cell.length_a   1.000
_cell.length_b   1.000
_cell.length_c   1.000
_cell.angle_alpha   90.00
_cell.angle_beta   90.00
_cell.angle_gamma   90.00
#
_symmetry.space_group_name_H-M   'P 1'
#
loop_
_entity.id
_entity.type
_entity.pdbx_description
1 polymer ?
#
loop_
_entity_poly.entity_id
_entity_poly.type
_entity_poly.pdbx_seq_one_letter_code
_entity_poly.pdbx_strand_id
1 'polypeptide(L)'
;MNENIYLKRQEKLKNVLSENKLDGLFITSLTNIRYICGFTGSAGACLVTQEGQYFITDGRYIEQSKDQVKGFKRFIDMASHLSIIKKNNLLSSSSKIGFEGDHVNFTLYDSIKNGFTDIDWINTQMMVEDLAPVKD
;
A
#
# COMPACT_ATOMS: atom_id res chain seq x y z
N MET A 1 9.58 -16.08 -10.99
CA MET A 1 8.54 -15.08 -11.21
C MET A 1 9.19 -13.79 -11.66
N ASN A 2 8.77 -13.25 -12.75
CA ASN A 2 9.43 -12.07 -13.25
C ASN A 2 8.73 -10.77 -12.81
N GLU A 3 9.47 -9.69 -12.93
CA GLU A 3 9.07 -8.38 -12.48
C GLU A 3 7.85 -7.85 -13.24
N ASN A 4 7.66 -8.25 -14.49
CA ASN A 4 6.56 -7.77 -15.33
C ASN A 4 5.19 -8.06 -14.75
N ILE A 5 5.04 -9.19 -14.05
CA ILE A 5 3.75 -9.54 -13.45
C ILE A 5 3.36 -8.49 -12.41
N TYR A 6 4.30 -8.10 -11.57
CA TYR A 6 4.04 -7.10 -10.53
C TYR A 6 3.76 -5.73 -11.13
N LEU A 7 4.53 -5.33 -12.13
CA LEU A 7 4.32 -4.03 -12.76
C LEU A 7 2.95 -3.95 -13.43
N LYS A 8 2.50 -5.03 -14.07
CA LYS A 8 1.17 -5.09 -14.68
C LYS A 8 0.07 -4.99 -13.63
N ARG A 9 0.23 -5.68 -12.50
CA ARG A 9 -0.73 -5.62 -11.41
C ARG A 9 -0.81 -4.20 -10.84
N GLN A 10 0.33 -3.56 -10.67
CA GLN A 10 0.39 -2.20 -10.15
C GLN A 10 -0.29 -1.21 -11.08
N GLU A 11 -0.06 -1.34 -12.38
CA GLU A 11 -0.70 -0.47 -13.36
C GLU A 11 -2.21 -0.68 -13.38
N LYS A 12 -2.64 -1.93 -13.32
CA LYS A 12 -4.06 -2.26 -13.26
C LYS A 12 -4.71 -1.67 -12.02
N LEU A 13 -4.04 -1.73 -10.88
CA LEU A 13 -4.54 -1.13 -9.66
C LEU A 13 -4.68 0.38 -9.80
N LYS A 14 -3.70 1.05 -10.37
CA LYS A 14 -3.78 2.50 -10.58
C LYS A 14 -4.97 2.87 -11.46
N ASN A 15 -5.26 2.06 -12.47
CA ASN A 15 -6.42 2.30 -13.34
C ASN A 15 -7.72 2.16 -12.55
N VAL A 16 -7.82 1.13 -11.70
CA VAL A 16 -9.00 0.92 -10.85
C VAL A 16 -9.18 2.08 -9.89
N LEU A 17 -8.07 2.56 -9.29
CA LEU A 17 -8.13 3.71 -8.39
C LEU A 17 -8.66 4.94 -9.11
N SER A 18 -8.17 5.20 -10.33
CA SER A 18 -8.65 6.34 -11.13
C SER A 18 -10.13 6.21 -11.45
N GLU A 19 -10.58 5.02 -11.81
CA GLU A 19 -11.99 4.76 -12.11
C GLU A 19 -12.88 5.02 -10.90
N ASN A 20 -12.36 4.80 -9.71
CA ASN A 20 -13.09 5.02 -8.47
C ASN A 20 -12.83 6.40 -7.87
N LYS A 21 -12.11 7.25 -8.59
CA LYS A 21 -11.80 8.61 -8.18
C LYS A 21 -10.99 8.67 -6.88
N LEU A 22 -10.11 7.69 -6.70
CA LEU A 22 -9.21 7.64 -5.56
C LEU A 22 -7.81 8.08 -5.98
N ASP A 23 -7.15 8.82 -5.12
CA ASP A 23 -5.78 9.28 -5.36
C ASP A 23 -4.77 8.22 -4.96
N GLY A 24 -5.16 7.27 -4.15
CA GLY A 24 -4.28 6.19 -3.75
C GLY A 24 -4.97 5.15 -2.89
N LEU A 25 -4.20 4.12 -2.54
CA LEU A 25 -4.67 3.03 -1.69
C LEU A 25 -3.57 2.66 -0.69
N PHE A 26 -3.95 2.59 0.57
CA PHE A 26 -3.06 2.13 1.65
C PHE A 26 -3.34 0.64 1.87
N ILE A 27 -2.34 -0.20 1.57
CA ILE A 27 -2.48 -1.66 1.59
C ILE A 27 -1.77 -2.20 2.82
N THR A 28 -2.52 -2.88 3.69
CA THR A 28 -1.99 -3.45 4.93
C THR A 28 -2.11 -4.97 4.99
N SER A 29 -2.92 -5.58 4.13
CA SER A 29 -3.02 -7.04 4.06
C SER A 29 -1.72 -7.62 3.51
N LEU A 30 -1.07 -8.49 4.28
CA LEU A 30 0.19 -9.12 3.84
C LEU A 30 -0.01 -9.96 2.58
N THR A 31 -1.17 -10.60 2.44
CA THR A 31 -1.51 -11.34 1.23
C THR A 31 -1.53 -10.41 0.01
N ASN A 32 -2.14 -9.23 0.16
CA ASN A 32 -2.22 -8.27 -0.93
C ASN A 32 -0.88 -7.61 -1.21
N ILE A 33 -0.08 -7.37 -0.18
CA ILE A 33 1.27 -6.84 -0.35
C ILE A 33 2.11 -7.82 -1.18
N ARG A 34 2.03 -9.10 -0.88
CA ARG A 34 2.72 -10.13 -1.65
C ARG A 34 2.27 -10.13 -3.10
N TYR A 35 0.97 -10.02 -3.33
CA TYR A 35 0.40 -10.01 -4.67
C TYR A 35 0.90 -8.81 -5.48
N ILE A 36 0.93 -7.63 -4.87
CA ILE A 36 1.19 -6.40 -5.60
C ILE A 36 2.68 -6.08 -5.76
N CYS A 37 3.55 -6.55 -4.87
CA CYS A 37 4.98 -6.22 -4.95
C CYS A 37 5.93 -7.39 -4.70
N GLY A 38 5.44 -8.55 -4.28
CA GLY A 38 6.27 -9.74 -4.10
C GLY A 38 6.84 -9.95 -2.71
N PHE A 39 6.59 -9.05 -1.78
CA PHE A 39 7.16 -9.17 -0.43
C PHE A 39 6.44 -10.25 0.38
N THR A 40 7.21 -11.15 1.02
CA THR A 40 6.65 -12.26 1.79
C THR A 40 6.92 -12.16 3.29
N GLY A 41 7.45 -11.03 3.76
CA GLY A 41 7.73 -10.87 5.18
C GLY A 41 6.47 -10.67 6.01
N SER A 42 6.63 -10.61 7.32
CA SER A 42 5.50 -10.56 8.26
C SER A 42 5.15 -9.16 8.74
N ALA A 43 5.85 -8.12 8.27
CA ALA A 43 5.54 -6.74 8.63
C ALA A 43 5.86 -5.83 7.46
N GLY A 44 4.86 -5.11 6.99
CA GLY A 44 5.04 -4.17 5.89
C GLY A 44 3.73 -3.51 5.53
N ALA A 45 3.82 -2.47 4.73
CA ALA A 45 2.67 -1.78 4.18
C ALA A 45 3.03 -1.22 2.81
N CYS A 46 2.04 -1.09 1.96
CA CYS A 46 2.21 -0.44 0.66
C CYS A 46 1.30 0.76 0.57
N LEU A 47 1.80 1.79 -0.11
CA LEU A 47 1.01 2.95 -0.43
C LEU A 47 1.14 3.19 -1.92
N VAL A 48 0.05 2.98 -2.66
CA VAL A 48 0.02 3.19 -4.11
C VAL A 48 -0.73 4.48 -4.37
N THR A 49 -0.05 5.47 -4.96
CA THR A 49 -0.68 6.73 -5.32
C THR A 49 -0.40 7.02 -6.79
N GLN A 50 -1.11 8.00 -7.35
CA GLN A 50 -0.83 8.41 -8.73
C GLN A 50 0.54 9.05 -8.87
N GLU A 51 1.09 9.57 -7.78
CA GLU A 51 2.39 10.24 -7.80
C GLU A 51 3.56 9.28 -7.53
N GLY A 52 3.30 8.16 -6.89
CA GLY A 52 4.36 7.20 -6.59
C GLY A 52 3.86 6.00 -5.83
N GLN A 53 4.70 5.00 -5.75
CA GLN A 53 4.39 3.75 -5.07
C GLN A 53 5.47 3.50 -4.01
N TYR A 54 5.04 3.27 -2.78
CA TYR A 54 5.94 3.21 -1.64
C TYR A 54 5.70 1.92 -0.85
N PHE A 55 6.81 1.26 -0.50
CA PHE A 55 6.79 0.08 0.37
C PHE A 55 7.47 0.44 1.68
N ILE A 56 6.83 0.11 2.79
CA ILE A 56 7.28 0.49 4.12
C ILE A 56 7.46 -0.75 4.96
N THR A 57 8.63 -0.89 5.60
CA THR A 57 8.89 -2.00 6.51
C THR A 57 9.95 -1.58 7.53
N ASP A 58 10.34 -2.52 8.41
CA ASP A 58 11.35 -2.25 9.43
C ASP A 58 12.69 -2.91 9.07
N GLY A 59 13.70 -2.67 9.91
CA GLY A 59 15.07 -3.07 9.63
C GLY A 59 15.29 -4.58 9.52
N ARG A 60 14.37 -5.41 10.05
CA ARG A 60 14.49 -6.85 9.91
C ARG A 60 14.44 -7.30 8.46
N TYR A 61 13.83 -6.48 7.60
CA TYR A 61 13.55 -6.87 6.21
C TYR A 61 14.34 -6.06 5.19
N ILE A 62 15.48 -5.48 5.58
CA ILE A 62 16.31 -4.70 4.65
C ILE A 62 16.70 -5.54 3.44
N GLU A 63 17.30 -6.71 3.69
CA GLU A 63 17.78 -7.55 2.59
C GLU A 63 16.64 -8.23 1.87
N GLN A 64 15.67 -8.78 2.61
CA GLN A 64 14.54 -9.47 2.01
C GLN A 64 13.74 -8.56 1.10
N SER A 65 13.45 -7.34 1.56
CA SER A 65 12.67 -6.41 0.74
C SER A 65 13.45 -5.92 -0.46
N LYS A 66 14.78 -5.80 -0.35
CA LYS A 66 15.60 -5.42 -1.48
C LYS A 66 15.49 -6.44 -2.61
N ASP A 67 15.46 -7.72 -2.25
CA ASP A 67 15.39 -8.80 -3.23
C ASP A 67 13.97 -9.00 -3.77
N GLN A 68 12.95 -8.82 -2.95
CA GLN A 68 11.59 -9.22 -3.28
C GLN A 68 10.72 -8.10 -3.84
N VAL A 69 10.87 -6.87 -3.33
CA VAL A 69 9.95 -5.78 -3.67
C VAL A 69 10.22 -5.26 -5.07
N LYS A 70 9.19 -5.28 -5.91
CA LYS A 70 9.26 -4.84 -7.30
C LYS A 70 8.36 -3.64 -7.52
N GLY A 71 8.91 -2.60 -8.14
CA GLY A 71 8.12 -1.45 -8.59
C GLY A 71 7.79 -0.42 -7.53
N PHE A 72 8.32 -0.57 -6.31
CA PHE A 72 8.03 0.34 -5.20
C PHE A 72 9.32 0.93 -4.65
N LYS A 73 9.25 2.20 -4.26
CA LYS A 73 10.33 2.82 -3.51
C LYS A 73 10.24 2.36 -2.06
N ARG A 74 11.33 1.84 -1.53
CA ARG A 74 11.35 1.25 -0.19
C ARG A 74 11.71 2.31 0.86
N PHE A 75 10.96 2.31 1.96
CA PHE A 75 11.26 3.10 3.15
C PHE A 75 11.38 2.15 4.32
N ILE A 76 12.54 2.14 4.95
CA ILE A 76 12.86 1.19 6.02
C ILE A 76 13.30 1.97 7.24
N ASP A 77 12.59 1.79 8.35
CA ASP A 77 12.86 2.50 9.58
C ASP A 77 12.34 1.66 10.74
N MET A 78 12.80 1.97 11.94
CA MET A 78 12.32 1.30 13.15
C MET A 78 11.04 1.94 13.70
N ALA A 79 10.62 3.06 13.13
CA ALA A 79 9.38 3.73 13.52
C ALA A 79 8.16 2.99 12.99
N SER A 80 6.97 3.34 13.47
CA SER A 80 5.73 2.77 12.96
C SER A 80 5.55 3.12 11.48
N HIS A 81 4.79 2.30 10.76
CA HIS A 81 4.56 2.54 9.34
C HIS A 81 3.93 3.92 9.09
N LEU A 82 2.99 4.31 9.94
CA LEU A 82 2.33 5.61 9.80
C LEU A 82 3.30 6.76 10.05
N SER A 83 4.21 6.61 11.00
CA SER A 83 5.25 7.61 11.25
C SER A 83 6.16 7.78 10.05
N ILE A 84 6.50 6.67 9.38
CA ILE A 84 7.34 6.70 8.19
C ILE A 84 6.63 7.45 7.06
N ILE A 85 5.34 7.18 6.87
CA ILE A 85 4.54 7.86 5.85
C ILE A 85 4.50 9.36 6.11
N LYS A 86 4.29 9.76 7.36
CA LYS A 86 4.20 11.17 7.74
C LYS A 86 5.54 11.86 7.61
N LYS A 87 6.60 11.25 8.13
CA LYS A 87 7.96 11.79 8.10
C LYS A 87 8.43 12.05 6.68
N ASN A 88 8.11 11.17 5.76
CA ASN A 88 8.57 11.25 4.38
C ASN A 88 7.56 11.94 3.46
N ASN A 89 6.46 12.42 4.03
CA ASN A 89 5.48 13.23 3.30
C ASN A 89 4.93 12.50 2.08
N LEU A 90 4.56 11.24 2.26
CA LEU A 90 4.18 10.38 1.15
C LEU A 90 2.74 10.57 0.67
N LEU A 91 1.94 11.31 1.42
CA LEU A 91 0.54 11.59 1.07
C LEU A 91 0.35 13.08 0.85
N SER A 92 -0.21 13.43 -0.29
CA SER A 92 -0.53 14.82 -0.60
C SER A 92 -1.76 15.27 0.19
N SER A 93 -1.73 16.51 0.63
CA SER A 93 -2.85 17.11 1.37
C SER A 93 -4.13 17.04 0.56
N SER A 94 -5.24 16.78 1.23
CA SER A 94 -6.59 16.71 0.64
C SER A 94 -6.79 15.56 -0.35
N SER A 95 -5.90 14.56 -0.33
CA SER A 95 -6.04 13.38 -1.17
C SER A 95 -7.17 12.48 -0.67
N LYS A 96 -7.76 11.74 -1.59
CA LYS A 96 -8.70 10.66 -1.29
C LYS A 96 -7.94 9.35 -1.32
N ILE A 97 -7.73 8.75 -0.16
CA ILE A 97 -6.94 7.53 -0.03
C ILE A 97 -7.83 6.41 0.48
N GLY A 98 -7.88 5.32 -0.27
CA GLY A 98 -8.61 4.14 0.16
C GLY A 98 -7.81 3.36 1.20
N PHE A 99 -8.51 2.66 2.07
CA PHE A 99 -7.91 1.68 2.97
C PHE A 99 -8.70 0.38 2.89
N GLU A 100 -8.09 -0.71 3.29
CA GLU A 100 -8.70 -2.05 3.18
C GLU A 100 -9.64 -2.30 4.35
N GLY A 101 -10.90 -1.95 4.17
CA GLY A 101 -11.89 -2.01 5.25
C GLY A 101 -12.11 -3.39 5.83
N ASP A 102 -11.91 -4.45 5.03
CA ASP A 102 -12.03 -5.82 5.52
C ASP A 102 -10.85 -6.25 6.38
N HIS A 103 -9.78 -5.49 6.37
CA HIS A 103 -8.53 -5.87 6.99
C HIS A 103 -8.08 -4.91 8.10
N VAL A 104 -8.39 -3.64 7.96
CA VAL A 104 -8.00 -2.62 8.93
C VAL A 104 -8.91 -2.71 10.15
N ASN A 105 -8.30 -2.91 11.33
CA ASN A 105 -9.08 -2.94 12.56
C ASN A 105 -9.38 -1.52 13.04
N PHE A 106 -10.22 -1.42 14.08
CA PHE A 106 -10.64 -0.12 14.60
C PHE A 106 -9.45 0.72 15.08
N THR A 107 -8.49 0.10 15.76
CA THR A 107 -7.34 0.83 16.30
C THR A 107 -6.50 1.45 15.17
N LEU A 108 -6.25 0.68 14.12
CA LEU A 108 -5.50 1.21 12.97
C LEU A 108 -6.29 2.29 12.25
N TYR A 109 -7.58 2.08 12.06
CA TYR A 109 -8.43 3.10 11.43
C TYR A 109 -8.39 4.41 12.20
N ASP A 110 -8.52 4.31 13.54
CA ASP A 110 -8.45 5.49 14.40
C ASP A 110 -7.10 6.21 14.27
N SER A 111 -6.03 5.44 14.18
CA SER A 111 -4.67 5.98 14.03
C SER A 111 -4.48 6.71 12.71
N ILE A 112 -4.96 6.14 11.60
CA ILE A 112 -4.81 6.82 10.30
C ILE A 112 -5.67 8.07 10.23
N LYS A 113 -6.89 7.99 10.76
CA LYS A 113 -7.79 9.14 10.73
C LYS A 113 -7.27 10.30 11.57
N ASN A 114 -6.76 10.01 12.75
CA ASN A 114 -6.26 11.04 13.65
C ASN A 114 -4.86 11.52 13.26
N GLY A 115 -4.04 10.66 12.69
CA GLY A 115 -2.69 11.01 12.28
C GLY A 115 -2.61 11.77 10.97
N PHE A 116 -3.63 11.67 10.14
CA PHE A 116 -3.66 12.31 8.81
C PHE A 116 -5.03 12.97 8.61
N THR A 117 -5.26 14.04 9.34
CA THR A 117 -6.57 14.70 9.38
C THR A 117 -6.93 15.41 8.08
N ASP A 118 -5.95 15.68 7.23
CA ASP A 118 -6.15 16.34 5.95
C ASP A 118 -6.37 15.34 4.80
N ILE A 119 -6.41 14.06 5.11
CA ILE A 119 -6.66 13.02 4.12
C ILE A 119 -8.12 12.57 4.21
N ASP A 120 -8.75 12.42 3.06
CA ASP A 120 -10.11 11.86 2.99
C ASP A 120 -9.98 10.33 2.86
N TRP A 121 -10.16 9.63 3.97
CA TRP A 121 -10.00 8.18 4.02
C TRP A 121 -11.26 7.47 3.57
N ILE A 122 -11.15 6.65 2.55
CA ILE A 122 -12.30 5.96 1.95
C ILE A 122 -12.21 4.46 2.25
N ASN A 123 -13.26 3.92 2.83
CA ASN A 123 -13.36 2.48 3.07
C ASN A 123 -13.51 1.77 1.73
N THR A 124 -12.58 0.88 1.40
CA THR A 124 -12.67 0.07 0.20
C THR A 124 -12.71 -1.40 0.58
N GLN A 125 -13.21 -2.22 -0.32
CA GLN A 125 -13.24 -3.65 -0.12
C GLN A 125 -12.85 -4.34 -1.41
N MET A 126 -12.00 -5.36 -1.30
CA MET A 126 -11.62 -6.23 -2.42
C MET A 126 -10.92 -5.53 -3.58
N MET A 127 -10.32 -4.36 -3.34
CA MET A 127 -9.66 -3.61 -4.41
C MET A 127 -8.51 -4.40 -5.04
N VAL A 128 -7.63 -4.95 -4.22
CA VAL A 128 -6.50 -5.73 -4.72
C VAL A 128 -6.96 -7.13 -5.11
N GLU A 129 -7.79 -7.74 -4.29
CA GLU A 129 -8.29 -9.09 -4.56
C GLU A 129 -9.01 -9.18 -5.89
N ASP A 130 -9.77 -8.16 -6.24
CA ASP A 130 -10.52 -8.15 -7.50
C ASP A 130 -9.64 -7.96 -8.74
N LEU A 131 -8.37 -7.64 -8.56
CA LEU A 131 -7.43 -7.57 -9.69
C LEU A 131 -7.09 -8.95 -10.23
N ALA A 132 -7.12 -9.97 -9.37
CA ALA A 132 -6.73 -11.30 -9.76
C ALA A 132 -7.75 -11.90 -10.71
N PRO A 133 -7.32 -12.47 -11.85
CA PRO A 133 -8.24 -13.22 -12.69
C PRO A 133 -8.73 -14.45 -11.95
N VAL A 134 -9.92 -14.90 -12.29
CA VAL A 134 -10.53 -16.06 -11.64
C VAL A 134 -9.62 -17.29 -11.76
N LYS A 135 -8.86 -17.36 -12.82
CA LYS A 135 -7.96 -18.49 -13.09
C LYS A 135 -6.50 -18.10 -13.00
N ASP A 136 -6.21 -17.26 -12.11
CA ASP A 136 -4.84 -16.79 -11.92
C ASP A 136 -3.93 -17.94 -11.48
#